data_cf003a1232fa1732a5d30e82f2dc7e3a
#
_entry.id   cf003a1232fa1732a5d30e82f2dc7e3a
#
_cell.length_a   1.000
_cell.length_b   1.000
_cell.length_c   1.000
_cell.angle_alpha   90.00
_cell.angle_beta   90.00
_cell.angle_gamma   90.00
#
_symmetry.space_group_name_H-M   'P 1'
#
loop_
_entity.id
_entity.type
_entity.pdbx_description
1 polymer ?
#
loop_
_entity_poly.entity_id
_entity_poly.type
_entity_poly.pdbx_seq_one_letter_code
_entity_poly.pdbx_strand_id
1 'polypeptide(L)'
;MPAHTDTVPHPLHRPIHKISLDIRPAYLTPTNSFFKGDNANQQRMNKFLSGHLKYGLQFNPESPLGMMYPHTTQGIGLAVNTLFNDTEIGTPVAIYAFQTSRIASLSSRLSLDYEWNFGASFGWKKYDEETNPYNTVTSSKINAYINLGFFLNWQLSPCWNFTAGVEGTHFSNGNSHYPNSGVNTIGARIGITRNFGDARTLMPAQAARPPQGRTFVPHISYDLVVYGATKIRGWVEEYNSVLVPGSFGVAGINFNPMYNFHRVLRAGISIDAQYDESANLRDHQAGTNEKGDLKFYRPPFKEQFNAGLSARIEFVMPVFSINLGVGYHFLHKGNDTKGCYQVLALKTSLTRNLYLHIGYQLQNFHDPNHLMLGLGWRFNNRRTGMF
;
A
#
# COMPACT_ATOMS: atom_id res chain seq x y z
N MET A 1 -48.42 -11.25 -35.95
CA MET A 1 -48.17 -10.96 -34.51
C MET A 1 -46.75 -11.39 -34.22
N PRO A 2 -45.83 -10.51 -33.89
CA PRO A 2 -44.51 -10.91 -33.48
C PRO A 2 -44.58 -11.36 -32.01
N ALA A 3 -44.01 -12.52 -31.74
CA ALA A 3 -43.91 -13.09 -30.40
C ALA A 3 -43.03 -12.18 -29.54
N HIS A 4 -43.60 -11.60 -28.48
CA HIS A 4 -42.83 -11.02 -27.38
C HIS A 4 -42.05 -12.18 -26.74
N THR A 5 -40.75 -12.22 -27.01
CA THR A 5 -39.82 -12.96 -26.18
C THR A 5 -39.68 -12.19 -24.89
N ASP A 6 -40.42 -12.57 -23.85
CA ASP A 6 -40.15 -12.18 -22.49
C ASP A 6 -38.71 -12.61 -22.16
N THR A 7 -37.78 -11.67 -22.26
CA THR A 7 -36.47 -11.84 -21.70
C THR A 7 -36.65 -11.80 -20.19
N VAL A 8 -36.82 -12.98 -19.59
CA VAL A 8 -36.66 -13.15 -18.14
C VAL A 8 -35.31 -12.51 -17.78
N PRO A 9 -35.31 -11.51 -16.91
CA PRO A 9 -34.04 -10.91 -16.50
C PRO A 9 -33.21 -12.04 -15.87
N HIS A 10 -32.09 -12.39 -16.50
CA HIS A 10 -31.13 -13.29 -15.87
C HIS A 10 -30.89 -12.80 -14.43
N PRO A 11 -30.98 -13.68 -13.42
CA PRO A 11 -30.74 -13.27 -12.04
C PRO A 11 -29.40 -12.57 -12.02
N LEU A 12 -29.42 -11.27 -11.68
CA LEU A 12 -28.23 -10.45 -11.58
C LEU A 12 -27.22 -11.25 -10.78
N HIS A 13 -26.05 -11.50 -11.33
CA HIS A 13 -24.95 -12.23 -10.68
C HIS A 13 -24.48 -11.42 -9.46
N ARG A 14 -25.25 -11.49 -8.37
CA ARG A 14 -24.97 -10.74 -7.13
C ARG A 14 -23.62 -11.18 -6.56
N PRO A 15 -22.79 -10.23 -6.10
CA PRO A 15 -21.55 -10.57 -5.43
C PRO A 15 -21.84 -11.31 -4.11
N ILE A 16 -20.89 -12.11 -3.67
CA ILE A 16 -20.89 -12.75 -2.35
C ILE A 16 -20.35 -11.72 -1.36
N HIS A 17 -21.17 -11.35 -0.40
CA HIS A 17 -20.76 -10.47 0.70
C HIS A 17 -20.05 -11.30 1.78
N LYS A 18 -18.99 -10.74 2.37
CA LYS A 18 -18.21 -11.40 3.39
C LYS A 18 -17.96 -10.47 4.56
N ILE A 19 -18.14 -10.99 5.77
CA ILE A 19 -17.73 -10.35 7.00
C ILE A 19 -16.69 -11.25 7.66
N SER A 20 -15.54 -10.68 8.04
CA SER A 20 -14.44 -11.41 8.67
C SER A 20 -14.02 -10.73 9.96
N LEU A 21 -13.70 -11.56 10.95
CA LEU A 21 -13.05 -11.17 12.19
C LEU A 21 -11.71 -11.89 12.28
N ASP A 22 -10.62 -11.15 12.51
CA ASP A 22 -9.30 -11.71 12.70
C ASP A 22 -8.69 -11.19 13.99
N ILE A 23 -7.90 -12.04 14.66
CA ILE A 23 -6.98 -11.68 15.74
C ILE A 23 -5.58 -11.98 15.24
N ARG A 24 -4.66 -11.03 15.44
CA ARG A 24 -3.31 -11.08 14.86
C ARG A 24 -2.25 -10.75 15.91
N PRO A 25 -1.80 -11.76 16.70
CA PRO A 25 -0.63 -11.60 17.57
C PRO A 25 0.65 -11.55 16.73
N ALA A 26 1.56 -10.63 17.06
CA ALA A 26 2.78 -10.46 16.32
C ALA A 26 3.98 -10.11 17.22
N TYR A 27 5.16 -10.39 16.70
CA TYR A 27 6.42 -9.92 17.22
C TYR A 27 6.72 -8.56 16.63
N LEU A 28 6.93 -7.58 17.50
CA LEU A 28 7.37 -6.24 17.14
C LEU A 28 8.89 -6.28 16.91
N THR A 29 9.33 -6.04 15.66
CA THR A 29 10.75 -6.07 15.34
C THR A 29 11.48 -4.85 15.91
N PRO A 30 12.55 -5.00 16.68
CA PRO A 30 13.25 -3.89 17.33
C PRO A 30 14.16 -3.15 16.34
N THR A 31 13.56 -2.48 15.37
CA THR A 31 14.27 -1.78 14.29
C THR A 31 14.91 -0.45 14.73
N ASN A 32 14.54 0.07 15.89
CA ASN A 32 15.05 1.33 16.45
C ASN A 32 15.38 1.21 17.93
N SER A 33 16.04 2.24 18.51
CA SER A 33 16.47 2.26 19.92
C SER A 33 15.27 2.26 20.87
N PHE A 34 14.18 2.96 20.53
CA PHE A 34 12.96 3.02 21.34
C PHE A 34 12.42 1.62 21.68
N PHE A 35 12.33 0.73 20.70
CA PHE A 35 11.87 -0.64 20.94
C PHE A 35 12.90 -1.53 21.63
N LYS A 36 14.17 -1.11 21.64
CA LYS A 36 15.25 -1.79 22.37
C LYS A 36 15.31 -1.43 23.86
N GLY A 37 14.55 -0.43 24.28
CA GLY A 37 14.45 0.01 25.68
C GLY A 37 14.75 1.48 25.92
N ASP A 38 15.07 2.24 24.88
CA ASP A 38 15.24 3.69 24.94
C ASP A 38 13.87 4.40 24.89
N ASN A 39 13.08 4.13 25.94
CA ASN A 39 11.72 4.64 26.14
C ASN A 39 11.54 5.00 27.62
N ALA A 40 10.47 5.69 27.98
CA ALA A 40 10.23 6.16 29.33
C ALA A 40 10.26 5.06 30.39
N ASN A 41 9.83 3.85 30.02
CA ASN A 41 9.81 2.70 30.94
C ASN A 41 11.13 1.92 30.98
N GLN A 42 12.12 2.27 30.14
CA GLN A 42 13.40 1.56 29.97
C GLN A 42 13.24 0.06 29.72
N GLN A 43 12.17 -0.30 29.00
CA GLN A 43 11.81 -1.70 28.74
C GLN A 43 11.78 -2.00 27.24
N ARG A 44 12.31 -3.17 26.89
CA ARG A 44 12.22 -3.70 25.55
C ARG A 44 10.77 -3.99 25.17
N MET A 45 10.37 -3.51 24.01
CA MET A 45 9.05 -3.75 23.41
C MET A 45 9.17 -4.76 22.27
N ASN A 46 8.48 -5.87 22.36
CA ASN A 46 8.49 -6.94 21.36
C ASN A 46 7.12 -7.56 21.10
N LYS A 47 6.06 -7.03 21.72
CA LYS A 47 4.70 -7.54 21.59
C LYS A 47 3.84 -6.61 20.78
N PHE A 48 3.03 -7.18 19.93
CA PHE A 48 2.01 -6.49 19.16
C PHE A 48 0.77 -7.38 19.07
N LEU A 49 -0.40 -6.77 19.15
CA LEU A 49 -1.67 -7.45 18.96
C LEU A 49 -2.63 -6.55 18.19
N SER A 50 -3.33 -7.13 17.23
CA SER A 50 -4.41 -6.41 16.55
C SER A 50 -5.67 -7.25 16.40
N GLY A 51 -6.82 -6.56 16.44
CA GLY A 51 -8.14 -7.11 16.15
C GLY A 51 -8.70 -6.44 14.90
N HIS A 52 -9.20 -7.22 13.94
CA HIS A 52 -9.67 -6.73 12.65
C HIS A 52 -11.12 -7.10 12.39
N LEU A 53 -11.89 -6.14 11.90
CA LEU A 53 -13.21 -6.34 11.29
C LEU A 53 -13.12 -5.96 9.82
N LYS A 54 -13.54 -6.87 8.92
CA LYS A 54 -13.49 -6.66 7.47
C LYS A 54 -14.82 -6.91 6.82
N TYR A 55 -15.16 -6.06 5.85
CA TYR A 55 -16.27 -6.27 4.93
C TYR A 55 -15.75 -6.35 3.50
N GLY A 56 -16.05 -7.45 2.82
CA GLY A 56 -15.56 -7.74 1.48
C GLY A 56 -16.65 -8.21 0.52
N LEU A 57 -16.36 -8.01 -0.76
CA LEU A 57 -17.16 -8.48 -1.89
C LEU A 57 -16.31 -9.43 -2.72
N GLN A 58 -16.81 -10.63 -2.94
CA GLN A 58 -16.29 -11.56 -3.92
C GLN A 58 -17.24 -11.59 -5.11
N PHE A 59 -16.69 -11.48 -6.33
CA PHE A 59 -17.52 -11.57 -7.53
C PHE A 59 -18.13 -12.96 -7.66
N ASN A 60 -19.38 -13.00 -8.10
CA ASN A 60 -20.04 -14.27 -8.41
C ASN A 60 -19.21 -15.05 -9.44
N PRO A 61 -18.88 -16.33 -9.21
CA PRO A 61 -18.07 -17.14 -10.13
C PRO A 61 -18.58 -17.19 -11.58
N GLU A 62 -19.90 -17.05 -11.78
CA GLU A 62 -20.53 -17.05 -13.09
C GLU A 62 -20.55 -15.66 -13.77
N SER A 63 -20.19 -14.60 -13.02
CA SER A 63 -20.09 -13.25 -13.59
C SER A 63 -18.81 -13.08 -14.41
N PRO A 64 -18.78 -12.17 -15.39
CA PRO A 64 -17.56 -11.89 -16.16
C PRO A 64 -16.34 -11.51 -15.28
N LEU A 65 -16.57 -10.77 -14.21
CA LEU A 65 -15.51 -10.39 -13.26
C LEU A 65 -15.08 -11.57 -12.38
N GLY A 66 -16.04 -12.41 -11.92
CA GLY A 66 -15.75 -13.60 -11.14
C GLY A 66 -14.97 -14.67 -11.93
N MET A 67 -15.28 -14.81 -13.21
CA MET A 67 -14.52 -15.67 -14.12
C MET A 67 -13.11 -15.11 -14.41
N MET A 68 -12.97 -13.79 -14.45
CA MET A 68 -11.70 -13.11 -14.70
C MET A 68 -10.78 -13.11 -13.47
N TYR A 69 -11.37 -12.97 -12.29
CA TYR A 69 -10.68 -12.89 -11.00
C TYR A 69 -11.25 -13.91 -10.01
N PRO A 70 -11.08 -15.21 -10.29
CA PRO A 70 -11.68 -16.27 -9.47
C PRO A 70 -11.15 -16.20 -8.03
N HIS A 71 -12.04 -16.42 -7.08
CA HIS A 71 -11.73 -16.44 -5.65
C HIS A 71 -11.08 -15.16 -5.10
N THR A 72 -11.25 -14.03 -5.79
CA THR A 72 -10.76 -12.74 -5.34
C THR A 72 -11.85 -12.03 -4.55
N THR A 73 -11.52 -11.60 -3.34
CA THR A 73 -12.34 -10.77 -2.47
C THR A 73 -11.66 -9.43 -2.29
N GLN A 74 -12.38 -8.34 -2.49
CA GLN A 74 -11.91 -6.98 -2.22
C GLN A 74 -12.85 -6.29 -1.25
N GLY A 75 -12.34 -5.39 -0.43
CA GLY A 75 -13.17 -4.71 0.55
C GLY A 75 -12.42 -3.70 1.41
N ILE A 76 -13.06 -3.35 2.50
CA ILE A 76 -12.54 -2.42 3.51
C ILE A 76 -12.44 -3.13 4.86
N GLY A 77 -11.47 -2.72 5.66
CA GLY A 77 -11.25 -3.22 7.00
C GLY A 77 -10.96 -2.13 7.99
N LEU A 78 -11.27 -2.44 9.24
CA LEU A 78 -10.93 -1.66 10.42
C LEU A 78 -10.05 -2.53 11.32
N ALA A 79 -8.95 -1.97 11.85
CA ALA A 79 -8.12 -2.65 12.83
C ALA A 79 -7.87 -1.77 14.05
N VAL A 80 -7.92 -2.38 15.23
CA VAL A 80 -7.44 -1.78 16.47
C VAL A 80 -6.12 -2.47 16.81
N ASN A 81 -5.07 -1.66 17.04
CA ASN A 81 -3.71 -2.15 17.24
C ASN A 81 -3.18 -1.71 18.60
N THR A 82 -2.53 -2.62 19.33
CA THR A 82 -1.82 -2.28 20.57
C THR A 82 -0.38 -2.76 20.53
N LEU A 83 0.52 -1.86 20.94
CA LEU A 83 1.93 -2.14 21.18
C LEU A 83 2.21 -2.28 22.68
N PHE A 84 1.15 -2.28 23.51
CA PHE A 84 1.23 -2.33 24.99
C PHE A 84 2.02 -1.18 25.61
N ASN A 85 1.99 -0.01 24.94
CA ASN A 85 2.56 1.25 25.42
C ASN A 85 1.64 2.42 25.01
N ASP A 86 0.53 2.55 25.73
CA ASP A 86 -0.47 3.58 25.41
C ASP A 86 -0.01 4.99 25.83
N THR A 87 1.00 5.09 26.69
CA THR A 87 1.51 6.37 27.19
C THR A 87 2.37 7.09 26.16
N GLU A 88 3.20 6.38 25.40
CA GLU A 88 4.12 6.96 24.42
C GLU A 88 3.70 6.75 22.96
N ILE A 89 3.03 5.59 22.66
CA ILE A 89 2.65 5.21 21.30
C ILE A 89 1.15 5.41 21.04
N GLY A 90 0.31 5.16 22.05
CA GLY A 90 -1.15 5.14 21.93
C GLY A 90 -1.68 3.80 21.44
N THR A 91 -2.99 3.77 21.11
CA THR A 91 -3.71 2.59 20.58
C THR A 91 -4.21 2.92 19.16
N PRO A 92 -3.37 2.73 18.13
CA PRO A 92 -3.71 3.15 16.77
C PRO A 92 -4.85 2.34 16.16
N VAL A 93 -5.75 3.02 15.47
CA VAL A 93 -6.84 2.42 14.68
C VAL A 93 -6.52 2.60 13.21
N ALA A 94 -6.55 1.52 12.43
CA ALA A 94 -6.32 1.56 10.99
C ALA A 94 -7.62 1.36 10.20
N ILE A 95 -7.80 2.14 9.14
CA ILE A 95 -8.83 1.95 8.11
C ILE A 95 -8.08 1.63 6.83
N TYR A 96 -8.45 0.53 6.18
CA TYR A 96 -7.70 0.03 5.02
C TYR A 96 -8.59 -0.62 3.96
N ALA A 97 -8.13 -0.56 2.73
CA ALA A 97 -8.58 -1.43 1.66
C ALA A 97 -7.82 -2.76 1.74
N PHE A 98 -8.50 -3.86 1.45
CA PHE A 98 -7.85 -5.16 1.38
C PHE A 98 -8.25 -5.93 0.12
N GLN A 99 -7.38 -6.83 -0.25
CA GLN A 99 -7.67 -7.85 -1.24
C GLN A 99 -7.12 -9.19 -0.79
N THR A 100 -7.98 -10.20 -0.90
CA THR A 100 -7.62 -11.61 -0.72
C THR A 100 -7.76 -12.33 -2.05
N SER A 101 -6.79 -13.16 -2.42
CA SER A 101 -6.89 -14.04 -3.58
C SER A 101 -6.25 -15.39 -3.31
N ARG A 102 -6.76 -16.41 -4.01
CA ARG A 102 -6.26 -17.78 -3.91
C ARG A 102 -4.97 -17.93 -4.70
N ILE A 103 -3.96 -18.53 -4.05
CA ILE A 103 -2.72 -18.96 -4.70
C ILE A 103 -2.87 -20.39 -5.22
N ALA A 104 -3.36 -21.31 -4.38
CA ALA A 104 -3.51 -22.71 -4.70
C ALA A 104 -4.68 -23.37 -3.96
N SER A 105 -5.37 -24.30 -4.61
CA SER A 105 -6.32 -25.19 -3.94
C SER A 105 -5.59 -26.43 -3.49
N LEU A 106 -5.53 -26.68 -2.18
CA LEU A 106 -4.86 -27.82 -1.57
C LEU A 106 -5.79 -29.03 -1.45
N SER A 107 -7.11 -28.74 -1.29
CA SER A 107 -8.17 -29.75 -1.37
C SER A 107 -9.49 -29.08 -1.80
N SER A 108 -10.59 -29.83 -1.81
CA SER A 108 -11.92 -29.28 -2.11
C SER A 108 -12.39 -28.21 -1.10
N ARG A 109 -11.83 -28.21 0.13
CA ARG A 109 -12.21 -27.30 1.20
C ARG A 109 -11.07 -26.47 1.77
N LEU A 110 -9.82 -26.71 1.32
CA LEU A 110 -8.64 -26.05 1.84
C LEU A 110 -7.88 -25.37 0.71
N SER A 111 -7.57 -24.09 0.88
CA SER A 111 -6.73 -23.34 -0.06
C SER A 111 -5.62 -22.58 0.66
N LEU A 112 -4.57 -22.27 -0.07
CA LEU A 112 -3.56 -21.29 0.29
C LEU A 112 -3.93 -19.98 -0.39
N ASP A 113 -4.16 -18.96 0.42
CA ASP A 113 -4.57 -17.64 -0.02
C ASP A 113 -3.54 -16.59 0.44
N TYR A 114 -3.48 -15.43 -0.23
CA TYR A 114 -2.76 -14.25 0.25
C TYR A 114 -3.73 -13.09 0.47
N GLU A 115 -3.35 -12.19 1.33
CA GLU A 115 -4.05 -10.92 1.56
C GLU A 115 -3.04 -9.79 1.67
N TRP A 116 -3.29 -8.70 0.99
CA TRP A 116 -2.62 -7.45 1.25
C TRP A 116 -3.63 -6.39 1.71
N ASN A 117 -3.17 -5.52 2.60
CA ASN A 117 -3.93 -4.41 3.13
C ASN A 117 -3.14 -3.12 2.91
N PHE A 118 -3.84 -2.06 2.56
CA PHE A 118 -3.26 -0.75 2.39
C PHE A 118 -4.23 0.31 2.90
N GLY A 119 -3.76 1.20 3.80
CA GLY A 119 -4.61 2.20 4.39
C GLY A 119 -3.86 3.22 5.23
N ALA A 120 -4.61 3.86 6.11
CA ALA A 120 -4.11 4.83 7.07
C ALA A 120 -4.49 4.42 8.49
N SER A 121 -3.60 4.72 9.43
CA SER A 121 -3.81 4.51 10.86
C SER A 121 -3.77 5.83 11.62
N PHE A 122 -4.62 5.94 12.62
CA PHE A 122 -4.89 7.14 13.40
C PHE A 122 -4.78 6.83 14.90
N GLY A 123 -4.67 7.86 15.74
CA GLY A 123 -4.61 7.67 17.19
C GLY A 123 -3.20 7.41 17.73
N TRP A 124 -2.19 7.67 16.93
CA TRP A 124 -0.80 7.67 17.37
C TRP A 124 -0.52 8.86 18.28
N LYS A 125 0.21 8.61 19.36
CA LYS A 125 0.90 9.66 20.10
C LYS A 125 2.20 9.98 19.37
N LYS A 126 2.35 11.23 18.98
CA LYS A 126 3.52 11.68 18.22
C LYS A 126 4.70 12.03 19.16
N TYR A 127 5.87 12.06 18.60
CA TYR A 127 7.04 12.69 19.21
C TYR A 127 6.72 14.15 19.62
N ASP A 128 7.19 14.54 20.76
CA ASP A 128 7.12 15.90 21.30
C ASP A 128 8.27 16.10 22.28
N GLU A 129 9.03 17.16 22.13
CA GLU A 129 10.26 17.40 22.91
C GLU A 129 10.01 17.51 24.41
N GLU A 130 8.85 18.02 24.82
CA GLU A 130 8.50 18.24 26.21
C GLU A 130 7.73 17.07 26.82
N THR A 131 6.76 16.53 26.09
CA THR A 131 5.77 15.56 26.63
C THR A 131 6.00 14.12 26.21
N ASN A 132 6.76 13.87 25.11
CA ASN A 132 7.02 12.53 24.57
C ASN A 132 8.39 12.45 23.88
N PRO A 133 9.50 12.81 24.55
CA PRO A 133 10.83 12.99 23.93
C PRO A 133 11.47 11.69 23.47
N TYR A 134 11.12 10.56 24.06
CA TYR A 134 11.70 9.24 23.70
C TYR A 134 11.07 8.62 22.44
N ASN A 135 9.89 9.08 22.02
CA ASN A 135 9.18 8.50 20.91
C ASN A 135 9.84 8.79 19.55
N THR A 136 10.84 7.99 19.19
CA THR A 136 11.45 8.06 17.85
C THR A 136 10.66 7.33 16.78
N VAL A 137 9.53 6.70 17.13
CA VAL A 137 8.73 5.84 16.24
C VAL A 137 7.98 6.67 15.21
N THR A 138 7.29 7.72 15.67
CA THR A 138 6.51 8.60 14.81
C THR A 138 6.32 10.00 15.37
N SER A 139 6.37 10.99 14.50
CA SER A 139 5.99 12.38 14.78
C SER A 139 4.68 12.78 14.09
N SER A 140 3.91 11.81 13.58
CA SER A 140 2.63 12.04 12.94
C SER A 140 1.48 11.34 13.67
N LYS A 141 0.32 12.01 13.76
CA LYS A 141 -0.93 11.40 14.25
C LYS A 141 -1.55 10.44 13.24
N ILE A 142 -1.12 10.51 11.98
CA ILE A 142 -1.60 9.68 10.87
C ILE A 142 -0.40 8.99 10.24
N ASN A 143 -0.45 7.65 10.15
CA ASN A 143 0.60 6.86 9.52
C ASN A 143 -0.03 5.94 8.46
N ALA A 144 0.72 5.62 7.41
CA ALA A 144 0.37 4.58 6.48
C ALA A 144 0.30 3.23 7.22
N TYR A 145 -0.62 2.38 6.79
CA TYR A 145 -0.78 1.00 7.22
C TYR A 145 -0.64 0.09 6.02
N ILE A 146 0.35 -0.79 6.03
CA ILE A 146 0.64 -1.75 4.97
C ILE A 146 0.76 -3.13 5.61
N ASN A 147 0.06 -4.12 5.06
CA ASN A 147 0.16 -5.50 5.53
C ASN A 147 0.16 -6.45 4.34
N LEU A 148 0.93 -7.53 4.47
CA LEU A 148 0.93 -8.66 3.55
C LEU A 148 0.94 -9.94 4.35
N GLY A 149 0.00 -10.85 4.06
CA GLY A 149 -0.10 -12.13 4.73
C GLY A 149 -0.39 -13.29 3.78
N PHE A 150 0.02 -14.48 4.20
CA PHE A 150 -0.25 -15.76 3.54
C PHE A 150 -0.92 -16.68 4.56
N PHE A 151 -2.02 -17.32 4.16
CA PHE A 151 -2.80 -18.12 5.09
C PHE A 151 -3.53 -19.28 4.42
N LEU A 152 -3.76 -20.30 5.22
CA LEU A 152 -4.67 -21.38 4.89
C LEU A 152 -6.11 -20.93 5.13
N ASN A 153 -6.97 -21.18 4.16
CA ASN A 153 -8.39 -20.87 4.20
C ASN A 153 -9.18 -22.18 4.12
N TRP A 154 -9.77 -22.57 5.23
CA TRP A 154 -10.53 -23.80 5.38
C TRP A 154 -12.02 -23.50 5.36
N GLN A 155 -12.72 -24.00 4.35
CA GLN A 155 -14.18 -23.92 4.26
C GLN A 155 -14.83 -24.94 5.20
N LEU A 156 -15.27 -24.49 6.37
CA LEU A 156 -15.96 -25.31 7.36
C LEU A 156 -17.36 -25.69 6.88
N SER A 157 -18.06 -24.75 6.24
CA SER A 157 -19.37 -24.93 5.62
C SER A 157 -19.51 -23.97 4.42
N PRO A 158 -20.57 -24.03 3.62
CA PRO A 158 -20.79 -23.05 2.57
C PRO A 158 -20.75 -21.59 3.07
N CYS A 159 -21.24 -21.35 4.29
CA CYS A 159 -21.33 -20.01 4.86
C CYS A 159 -20.13 -19.61 5.71
N TRP A 160 -19.27 -20.54 6.14
CA TRP A 160 -18.22 -20.26 7.11
C TRP A 160 -16.86 -20.75 6.67
N ASN A 161 -15.87 -19.87 6.80
CA ASN A 161 -14.47 -20.18 6.57
C ASN A 161 -13.66 -19.87 7.84
N PHE A 162 -12.70 -20.73 8.14
CA PHE A 162 -11.64 -20.50 9.13
C PHE A 162 -10.34 -20.19 8.41
N THR A 163 -9.58 -19.22 8.92
CA THR A 163 -8.29 -18.84 8.36
C THR A 163 -7.19 -18.83 9.41
N ALA A 164 -6.02 -19.36 9.05
CA ALA A 164 -4.83 -19.31 9.88
C ALA A 164 -3.58 -19.13 9.02
N GLY A 165 -2.65 -18.27 9.43
CA GLY A 165 -1.47 -17.98 8.63
C GLY A 165 -0.49 -17.04 9.28
N VAL A 166 0.38 -16.47 8.46
CA VAL A 166 1.45 -15.55 8.87
C VAL A 166 1.35 -14.26 8.08
N GLU A 167 1.83 -13.18 8.68
CA GLU A 167 1.78 -11.85 8.06
C GLU A 167 2.90 -10.95 8.53
N GLY A 168 3.18 -9.91 7.72
CA GLY A 168 4.02 -8.80 8.07
C GLY A 168 3.25 -7.49 7.97
N THR A 169 3.44 -6.59 8.95
CA THR A 169 2.79 -5.27 8.98
C THR A 169 3.82 -4.17 9.12
N HIS A 170 3.59 -3.07 8.41
CA HIS A 170 4.41 -1.86 8.47
C HIS A 170 3.53 -0.63 8.71
N PHE A 171 3.98 0.23 9.64
CA PHE A 171 3.42 1.57 9.85
C PHE A 171 4.51 2.61 9.72
N SER A 172 4.25 3.69 9.00
CA SER A 172 5.14 4.86 8.92
C SER A 172 4.40 6.08 8.39
N ASN A 173 4.95 7.27 8.64
CA ASN A 173 4.41 8.49 8.06
C ASN A 173 4.96 8.79 6.65
N GLY A 174 5.70 7.85 6.05
CA GLY A 174 6.27 8.03 4.71
C GLY A 174 7.29 9.17 4.64
N ASN A 175 7.99 9.42 5.71
CA ASN A 175 9.01 10.48 5.85
C ASN A 175 8.45 11.91 5.72
N SER A 176 7.14 12.08 5.93
CA SER A 176 6.50 13.40 5.92
C SER A 176 6.84 14.24 7.17
N HIS A 177 7.18 13.57 8.27
CA HIS A 177 7.57 14.17 9.56
C HIS A 177 8.69 13.34 10.21
N TYR A 178 9.56 14.00 10.97
CA TYR A 178 10.65 13.38 11.71
C TYR A 178 10.46 13.56 13.22
N PRO A 179 10.81 12.56 14.07
CA PRO A 179 11.33 11.24 13.73
C PRO A 179 10.28 10.31 13.11
N ASN A 180 10.74 9.31 12.34
CA ASN A 180 9.89 8.31 11.70
C ASN A 180 10.64 6.99 11.55
N SER A 181 10.96 6.34 12.67
CA SER A 181 11.56 4.99 12.62
C SER A 181 10.54 3.91 12.20
N GLY A 182 9.24 4.23 12.27
CA GLY A 182 8.15 3.34 11.91
C GLY A 182 8.02 2.12 12.82
N VAL A 183 7.02 1.29 12.51
CA VAL A 183 6.73 0.03 13.21
C VAL A 183 6.72 -1.10 12.20
N ASN A 184 7.48 -2.17 12.48
CA ASN A 184 7.48 -3.39 11.68
C ASN A 184 7.13 -4.58 12.58
N THR A 185 6.20 -5.42 12.11
CA THR A 185 5.80 -6.63 12.85
C THR A 185 5.77 -7.84 11.94
N ILE A 186 6.06 -9.02 12.52
CA ILE A 186 5.87 -10.33 11.88
C ILE A 186 5.06 -11.17 12.86
N GLY A 187 3.96 -11.75 12.38
CA GLY A 187 3.06 -12.45 13.28
C GLY A 187 2.20 -13.51 12.64
N ALA A 188 1.35 -14.07 13.47
CA ALA A 188 0.31 -15.00 13.08
C ALA A 188 -1.02 -14.26 12.88
N ARG A 189 -1.90 -14.82 12.07
CA ARG A 189 -3.30 -14.43 11.98
C ARG A 189 -4.20 -15.63 12.17
N ILE A 190 -5.29 -15.43 12.87
CA ILE A 190 -6.37 -16.41 13.03
C ILE A 190 -7.68 -15.66 12.80
N GLY A 191 -8.55 -16.19 11.96
CA GLY A 191 -9.80 -15.50 11.63
C GLY A 191 -10.92 -16.42 11.26
N ILE A 192 -12.13 -15.85 11.30
CA ILE A 192 -13.36 -16.48 10.86
C ILE A 192 -14.06 -15.54 9.89
N THR A 193 -14.58 -16.11 8.81
CA THR A 193 -15.31 -15.36 7.77
C THR A 193 -16.68 -15.96 7.57
N ARG A 194 -17.70 -15.11 7.61
CA ARG A 194 -19.05 -15.46 7.18
C ARG A 194 -19.31 -14.98 5.76
N ASN A 195 -19.74 -15.91 4.89
CA ASN A 195 -20.16 -15.63 3.53
C ASN A 195 -21.69 -15.49 3.49
N PHE A 196 -22.17 -14.46 2.80
CA PHE A 196 -23.59 -14.19 2.58
C PHE A 196 -23.88 -14.28 1.07
N GLY A 197 -24.73 -15.20 0.68
CA GLY A 197 -25.11 -15.44 -0.70
C GLY A 197 -26.04 -16.64 -0.80
N ASP A 198 -26.56 -16.89 -2.01
CA ASP A 198 -27.41 -18.05 -2.25
C ASP A 198 -26.59 -19.35 -2.14
N ALA A 199 -27.21 -20.42 -1.64
CA ALA A 199 -26.56 -21.72 -1.42
C ALA A 199 -25.84 -22.25 -2.69
N ARG A 200 -26.38 -22.01 -3.87
CA ARG A 200 -25.77 -22.39 -5.16
C ARG A 200 -24.47 -21.62 -5.43
N THR A 201 -24.44 -20.32 -5.08
CA THR A 201 -23.30 -19.45 -5.28
C THR A 201 -22.17 -19.74 -4.28
N LEU A 202 -22.52 -20.24 -3.09
CA LEU A 202 -21.58 -20.57 -2.01
C LEU A 202 -20.97 -21.98 -2.13
N MET A 203 -21.56 -22.86 -2.96
CA MET A 203 -20.99 -24.18 -3.22
C MET A 203 -19.70 -24.06 -4.03
N PRO A 204 -18.71 -24.96 -3.83
CA PRO A 204 -17.53 -24.99 -4.69
C PRO A 204 -17.99 -25.15 -6.14
N ALA A 205 -17.68 -24.20 -6.98
CA ALA A 205 -17.96 -24.32 -8.40
C ALA A 205 -17.24 -25.57 -8.90
N GLN A 206 -18.01 -26.59 -9.31
CA GLN A 206 -17.47 -27.64 -10.17
C GLN A 206 -16.77 -26.91 -11.32
N ALA A 207 -15.49 -27.27 -11.56
CA ALA A 207 -14.58 -26.58 -12.46
C ALA A 207 -15.31 -25.82 -13.58
N ALA A 208 -15.50 -24.53 -13.39
CA ALA A 208 -16.24 -23.70 -14.32
C ALA A 208 -15.52 -23.80 -15.67
N ARG A 209 -16.25 -24.18 -16.71
CA ARG A 209 -15.73 -24.15 -18.08
C ARG A 209 -15.11 -22.77 -18.30
N PRO A 210 -13.89 -22.69 -18.85
CA PRO A 210 -13.30 -21.41 -19.17
C PRO A 210 -14.30 -20.61 -20.00
N PRO A 211 -14.52 -19.33 -19.69
CA PRO A 211 -15.51 -18.52 -20.37
C PRO A 211 -15.21 -18.48 -21.85
N GLN A 212 -16.18 -18.87 -22.69
CA GLN A 212 -16.21 -18.59 -24.13
C GLN A 212 -16.42 -17.08 -24.36
N GLY A 213 -15.68 -16.22 -23.68
CA GLY A 213 -15.89 -14.79 -23.73
C GLY A 213 -14.60 -14.02 -23.87
N ARG A 214 -14.45 -13.34 -24.99
CA ARG A 214 -13.40 -12.39 -25.39
C ARG A 214 -11.99 -12.80 -24.96
N THR A 215 -11.29 -13.45 -25.86
CA THR A 215 -9.84 -13.64 -25.77
C THR A 215 -9.18 -12.32 -25.40
N PHE A 216 -8.39 -12.32 -24.34
CA PHE A 216 -7.57 -11.15 -23.98
C PHE A 216 -6.61 -10.87 -25.16
N VAL A 217 -6.68 -9.65 -25.70
CA VAL A 217 -5.76 -9.22 -26.76
C VAL A 217 -4.65 -8.41 -26.09
N PRO A 218 -3.39 -8.87 -26.13
CA PRO A 218 -2.27 -8.08 -25.67
C PRO A 218 -2.23 -6.71 -26.36
N HIS A 219 -1.91 -5.66 -25.59
CA HIS A 219 -1.86 -4.31 -26.12
C HIS A 219 -0.99 -3.42 -25.22
N ILE A 220 -0.55 -2.30 -25.77
CA ILE A 220 0.15 -1.26 -25.00
C ILE A 220 -0.90 -0.27 -24.49
N SER A 221 -0.83 0.05 -23.21
CA SER A 221 -1.54 1.16 -22.56
C SER A 221 -0.53 2.18 -22.05
N TYR A 222 -0.94 3.44 -21.92
CA TYR A 222 -0.07 4.50 -21.45
C TYR A 222 -0.68 5.12 -20.21
N ASP A 223 0.06 5.09 -19.10
CA ASP A 223 -0.36 5.74 -17.86
C ASP A 223 0.39 7.06 -17.71
N LEU A 224 -0.34 8.14 -17.46
CA LEU A 224 0.21 9.44 -17.06
C LEU A 224 -0.19 9.66 -15.60
N VAL A 225 0.79 9.84 -14.72
CA VAL A 225 0.58 10.08 -13.30
C VAL A 225 1.15 11.45 -12.94
N VAL A 226 0.38 12.25 -12.22
CA VAL A 226 0.84 13.48 -11.59
C VAL A 226 0.67 13.32 -10.10
N TYR A 227 1.73 13.62 -9.33
CA TYR A 227 1.72 13.44 -7.89
C TYR A 227 2.42 14.60 -7.17
N GLY A 228 2.12 14.72 -5.89
CA GLY A 228 2.78 15.63 -4.98
C GLY A 228 2.89 15.06 -3.58
N ALA A 229 3.77 15.62 -2.78
CA ALA A 229 3.92 15.35 -1.37
C ALA A 229 4.61 16.51 -0.65
N THR A 230 4.62 16.45 0.66
CA THR A 230 5.50 17.25 1.50
C THR A 230 6.38 16.32 2.32
N LYS A 231 7.61 16.72 2.60
CA LYS A 231 8.51 15.98 3.46
C LYS A 231 9.32 16.90 4.35
N ILE A 232 9.79 16.36 5.45
CA ILE A 232 10.77 17.00 6.34
C ILE A 232 12.14 16.42 6.02
N ARG A 233 13.17 17.24 6.11
CA ARG A 233 14.54 16.85 5.85
C ARG A 233 15.34 16.85 7.14
N GLY A 234 16.16 15.81 7.33
CA GLY A 234 17.12 15.71 8.41
C GLY A 234 18.27 14.80 8.00
N TRP A 235 19.39 14.89 8.68
CA TRP A 235 20.53 14.00 8.54
C TRP A 235 21.25 13.81 9.88
N VAL A 236 22.13 12.83 9.94
CA VAL A 236 22.99 12.61 11.09
C VAL A 236 24.34 13.29 10.82
N GLU A 237 24.78 14.15 11.72
CA GLU A 237 26.07 14.78 11.68
C GLU A 237 26.84 14.37 12.94
N GLU A 238 27.98 13.70 12.76
CA GLU A 238 28.76 13.05 13.81
C GLU A 238 27.87 12.06 14.64
N TYR A 239 27.32 12.49 15.77
CA TYR A 239 26.46 11.70 16.65
C TYR A 239 25.08 12.36 16.87
N ASN A 240 24.84 13.52 16.25
CA ASN A 240 23.61 14.29 16.44
C ASN A 240 22.70 14.21 15.20
N SER A 241 21.40 14.03 15.45
CA SER A 241 20.40 14.18 14.40
C SER A 241 20.11 15.66 14.17
N VAL A 242 20.38 16.13 12.97
CA VAL A 242 20.10 17.50 12.55
C VAL A 242 18.79 17.51 11.78
N LEU A 243 17.81 18.25 12.27
CA LEU A 243 16.54 18.50 11.61
C LEU A 243 16.57 19.85 10.91
N VAL A 244 16.25 19.86 9.62
CA VAL A 244 16.13 21.11 8.86
C VAL A 244 14.78 21.75 9.16
N PRO A 245 14.74 23.02 9.61
CA PRO A 245 13.48 23.70 9.85
C PRO A 245 12.62 23.81 8.60
N GLY A 246 11.32 23.52 8.72
CA GLY A 246 10.34 23.65 7.65
C GLY A 246 9.93 22.35 7.00
N SER A 247 9.05 22.48 6.02
CA SER A 247 8.51 21.39 5.19
C SER A 247 8.79 21.70 3.73
N PHE A 248 9.19 20.70 2.98
CA PHE A 248 9.65 20.82 1.59
C PHE A 248 8.66 20.13 0.64
N GLY A 249 8.30 20.83 -0.43
CA GLY A 249 7.42 20.30 -1.46
C GLY A 249 8.14 19.33 -2.39
N VAL A 250 7.43 18.27 -2.79
CA VAL A 250 7.81 17.36 -3.86
C VAL A 250 6.67 17.30 -4.87
N ALA A 251 6.99 17.44 -6.16
CA ALA A 251 6.04 17.28 -7.25
C ALA A 251 6.66 16.47 -8.37
N GLY A 252 5.89 15.59 -8.99
CA GLY A 252 6.41 14.77 -10.07
C GLY A 252 5.37 14.28 -11.05
N ILE A 253 5.89 13.78 -12.16
CA ILE A 253 5.14 13.22 -13.26
C ILE A 253 5.79 11.93 -13.73
N ASN A 254 4.97 10.89 -13.98
CA ASN A 254 5.42 9.62 -14.52
C ASN A 254 4.64 9.33 -15.80
N PHE A 255 5.34 9.01 -16.88
CA PHE A 255 4.76 8.51 -18.12
C PHE A 255 5.15 7.06 -18.32
N ASN A 256 4.16 6.15 -18.25
CA ASN A 256 4.39 4.70 -18.24
C ASN A 256 3.75 4.02 -19.45
N PRO A 257 4.48 3.79 -20.55
CA PRO A 257 4.08 2.81 -21.56
C PRO A 257 4.18 1.38 -20.99
N MET A 258 3.02 0.70 -20.90
CA MET A 258 2.88 -0.60 -20.27
C MET A 258 2.31 -1.62 -21.25
N TYR A 259 3.02 -2.71 -21.50
CA TYR A 259 2.53 -3.84 -22.25
C TYR A 259 1.69 -4.75 -21.36
N ASN A 260 0.44 -4.94 -21.75
CA ASN A 260 -0.51 -5.79 -21.06
C ASN A 260 -0.36 -7.21 -21.64
N PHE A 261 0.36 -8.08 -20.92
CA PHE A 261 0.57 -9.49 -21.31
C PHE A 261 -0.67 -10.33 -21.05
N HIS A 262 -1.28 -10.08 -19.92
CA HIS A 262 -2.40 -10.82 -19.40
C HIS A 262 -3.38 -9.90 -18.68
N ARG A 263 -4.56 -10.40 -18.35
CA ARG A 263 -5.60 -9.63 -17.65
C ARG A 263 -5.15 -9.11 -16.29
N VAL A 264 -4.26 -9.85 -15.60
CA VAL A 264 -3.79 -9.55 -14.24
C VAL A 264 -2.35 -9.02 -14.20
N LEU A 265 -1.64 -9.00 -15.33
CA LEU A 265 -0.23 -8.64 -15.37
C LEU A 265 0.08 -7.72 -16.54
N ARG A 266 0.79 -6.64 -16.25
CA ARG A 266 1.40 -5.79 -17.26
C ARG A 266 2.79 -5.35 -16.80
N ALA A 267 3.69 -5.12 -17.73
CA ALA A 267 5.02 -4.58 -17.47
C ALA A 267 5.41 -3.58 -18.55
N GLY A 268 6.37 -2.75 -18.24
CA GLY A 268 6.83 -1.72 -19.14
C GLY A 268 7.92 -0.87 -18.54
N ILE A 269 8.05 0.33 -19.06
CA ILE A 269 9.00 1.33 -18.58
C ILE A 269 8.26 2.58 -18.11
N SER A 270 8.93 3.44 -17.36
CA SER A 270 8.44 4.75 -16.98
C SER A 270 9.53 5.79 -17.17
N ILE A 271 9.15 6.91 -17.75
CA ILE A 271 9.94 8.14 -17.70
C ILE A 271 9.39 8.93 -16.52
N ASP A 272 10.26 9.18 -15.55
CA ASP A 272 9.91 9.79 -14.27
C ASP A 272 10.62 11.16 -14.20
N ALA A 273 9.89 12.23 -13.98
CA ALA A 273 10.43 13.55 -13.73
C ALA A 273 9.91 14.09 -12.41
N GLN A 274 10.81 14.70 -11.62
CA GLN A 274 10.52 15.11 -10.26
C GLN A 274 11.22 16.41 -9.92
N TYR A 275 10.52 17.25 -9.19
CA TYR A 275 11.03 18.39 -8.46
C TYR A 275 10.97 18.08 -6.96
N ASP A 276 12.09 18.24 -6.26
CA ASP A 276 12.20 18.07 -4.81
C ASP A 276 12.87 19.30 -4.21
N GLU A 277 12.09 20.09 -3.50
CA GLU A 277 12.55 21.35 -2.90
C GLU A 277 13.69 21.14 -1.90
N SER A 278 13.78 19.96 -1.28
CA SER A 278 14.81 19.61 -0.30
C SER A 278 16.06 18.96 -0.88
N ALA A 279 16.11 18.73 -2.20
CA ALA A 279 17.26 18.07 -2.80
C ALA A 279 18.53 18.95 -2.67
N ASN A 280 19.63 18.31 -2.24
CA ASN A 280 20.96 18.93 -2.05
C ASN A 280 21.02 20.06 -1.01
N LEU A 281 20.04 20.19 -0.11
CA LEU A 281 20.06 21.20 0.96
C LEU A 281 21.30 21.12 1.82
N ARG A 282 21.85 19.94 2.07
CA ARG A 282 23.04 19.75 2.88
C ARG A 282 24.25 20.51 2.34
N ASP A 283 24.38 20.59 1.03
CA ASP A 283 25.48 21.29 0.34
C ASP A 283 25.30 22.83 0.34
N HIS A 284 24.10 23.30 0.77
CA HIS A 284 23.73 24.71 0.81
C HIS A 284 23.54 25.26 2.24
N GLN A 285 24.22 24.68 3.22
CA GLN A 285 24.20 25.14 4.59
C GLN A 285 24.92 26.48 4.73
N ALA A 286 24.28 27.45 5.42
CA ALA A 286 24.72 28.82 5.56
C ALA A 286 25.18 29.19 7.00
N GLY A 287 25.42 28.18 7.86
CA GLY A 287 25.72 28.36 9.28
C GLY A 287 24.45 28.23 10.15
N THR A 288 24.50 28.79 11.37
CA THR A 288 23.40 28.75 12.35
C THR A 288 22.84 30.13 12.62
N ASN A 289 21.62 30.22 13.09
CA ASN A 289 21.02 31.44 13.61
C ASN A 289 21.43 31.64 15.10
N GLU A 290 20.99 32.76 15.71
CA GLU A 290 21.24 33.08 17.12
C GLU A 290 20.64 32.04 18.10
N LYS A 291 19.67 31.26 17.67
CA LYS A 291 19.02 30.17 18.43
C LYS A 291 19.67 28.80 18.21
N GLY A 292 20.72 28.71 17.39
CA GLY A 292 21.39 27.45 17.04
C GLY A 292 20.75 26.70 15.89
N ASP A 293 19.64 27.19 15.28
CA ASP A 293 19.01 26.52 14.14
C ASP A 293 19.84 26.71 12.87
N LEU A 294 19.91 25.66 12.05
CA LEU A 294 20.61 25.71 10.78
C LEU A 294 19.93 26.65 9.79
N LYS A 295 20.74 27.45 9.12
CA LYS A 295 20.30 28.26 7.98
C LYS A 295 20.72 27.61 6.68
N PHE A 296 19.86 27.71 5.67
CA PHE A 296 20.08 27.15 4.34
C PHE A 296 19.81 28.20 3.26
N TYR A 297 20.61 28.15 2.21
CA TYR A 297 20.26 28.76 0.94
C TYR A 297 19.39 27.79 0.14
N ARG A 298 18.41 28.31 -0.56
CA ARG A 298 17.61 27.49 -1.47
C ARG A 298 18.50 26.99 -2.61
N PRO A 299 18.62 25.66 -2.82
CA PRO A 299 19.35 25.12 -3.94
C PRO A 299 18.77 25.63 -5.29
N PRO A 300 19.57 25.81 -6.33
CA PRO A 300 19.07 26.22 -7.63
C PRO A 300 18.20 25.11 -8.25
N PHE A 301 17.21 25.48 -9.06
CA PHE A 301 16.24 24.56 -9.66
C PHE A 301 16.88 23.31 -10.30
N LYS A 302 18.01 23.48 -10.99
CA LYS A 302 18.74 22.36 -11.62
C LYS A 302 19.27 21.30 -10.64
N GLU A 303 19.36 21.61 -9.36
CA GLU A 303 19.76 20.69 -8.30
C GLU A 303 18.56 20.08 -7.60
N GLN A 304 17.41 20.72 -7.73
CA GLN A 304 16.13 20.27 -7.19
C GLN A 304 15.35 19.41 -8.19
N PHE A 305 15.68 19.50 -9.49
CA PHE A 305 15.03 18.74 -10.56
C PHE A 305 15.84 17.49 -10.90
N ASN A 306 15.16 16.36 -11.06
CA ASN A 306 15.75 15.13 -11.55
C ASN A 306 14.82 14.43 -12.54
N ALA A 307 15.40 13.60 -13.42
CA ALA A 307 14.65 12.72 -14.27
C ALA A 307 15.32 11.34 -14.32
N GLY A 308 14.48 10.30 -14.39
CA GLY A 308 14.89 8.92 -14.35
C GLY A 308 14.12 8.06 -15.34
N LEU A 309 14.65 6.87 -15.56
CA LEU A 309 14.02 5.80 -16.32
C LEU A 309 13.89 4.60 -15.38
N SER A 310 12.69 4.00 -15.34
CA SER A 310 12.44 2.82 -14.51
C SER A 310 11.74 1.70 -15.27
N ALA A 311 12.08 0.46 -14.94
CA ALA A 311 11.29 -0.70 -15.29
C ALA A 311 10.10 -0.80 -14.32
N ARG A 312 8.94 -1.15 -14.84
CA ARG A 312 7.68 -1.25 -14.07
C ARG A 312 7.02 -2.59 -14.29
N ILE A 313 6.50 -3.17 -13.21
CA ILE A 313 5.58 -4.31 -13.25
C ILE A 313 4.33 -3.96 -12.46
N GLU A 314 3.16 -4.34 -12.97
CA GLU A 314 1.91 -4.05 -12.29
C GLU A 314 1.01 -5.28 -12.28
N PHE A 315 0.62 -5.66 -11.07
CA PHE A 315 -0.41 -6.66 -10.80
C PHE A 315 -1.76 -5.98 -10.76
N VAL A 316 -2.60 -6.30 -11.74
CA VAL A 316 -3.87 -5.63 -11.94
C VAL A 316 -5.00 -6.45 -11.40
N MET A 317 -5.82 -5.82 -10.58
CA MET A 317 -7.01 -6.37 -9.96
C MET A 317 -8.23 -5.50 -10.31
N PRO A 318 -9.45 -5.91 -9.98
CA PRO A 318 -10.65 -5.19 -10.40
C PRO A 318 -10.70 -3.71 -10.00
N VAL A 319 -10.41 -3.41 -8.73
CA VAL A 319 -10.45 -2.05 -8.18
C VAL A 319 -9.05 -1.53 -7.90
N PHE A 320 -8.17 -2.38 -7.39
CA PHE A 320 -6.82 -2.01 -6.96
C PHE A 320 -5.78 -2.67 -7.86
N SER A 321 -4.66 -1.99 -8.08
CA SER A 321 -3.49 -2.56 -8.72
C SER A 321 -2.25 -2.21 -7.91
N ILE A 322 -1.29 -3.11 -7.85
CA ILE A 322 0.01 -2.86 -7.23
C ILE A 322 1.03 -2.68 -8.34
N ASN A 323 1.70 -1.54 -8.35
CA ASN A 323 2.77 -1.20 -9.27
C ASN A 323 4.10 -1.19 -8.53
N LEU A 324 5.07 -1.94 -9.05
CA LEU A 324 6.45 -1.99 -8.57
C LEU A 324 7.36 -1.42 -9.66
N GLY A 325 8.36 -0.65 -9.24
CA GLY A 325 9.33 -0.08 -10.15
C GLY A 325 10.73 -0.06 -9.58
N VAL A 326 11.71 -0.23 -10.46
CA VAL A 326 13.14 -0.01 -10.18
C VAL A 326 13.72 0.83 -11.29
N GLY A 327 14.37 1.92 -10.95
CA GLY A 327 14.89 2.88 -11.91
C GLY A 327 16.22 3.51 -11.50
N TYR A 328 16.72 4.32 -12.40
CA TYR A 328 17.94 5.09 -12.23
C TYR A 328 17.74 6.51 -12.74
N HIS A 329 18.22 7.50 -11.95
CA HIS A 329 18.19 8.90 -12.37
C HIS A 329 19.33 9.18 -13.36
N PHE A 330 18.99 9.44 -14.62
CA PHE A 330 19.95 9.78 -15.66
C PHE A 330 20.20 11.28 -15.76
N LEU A 331 19.25 12.10 -15.29
CA LEU A 331 19.38 13.54 -15.17
C LEU A 331 19.25 13.92 -13.70
N HIS A 332 20.34 14.33 -13.10
CA HIS A 332 20.40 14.82 -11.72
C HIS A 332 21.62 15.73 -11.56
N LYS A 333 21.58 16.56 -10.53
CA LYS A 333 22.74 17.30 -10.07
C LYS A 333 22.87 17.19 -8.57
N GLY A 334 24.09 16.98 -8.06
CA GLY A 334 24.35 16.70 -6.64
C GLY A 334 24.20 15.21 -6.30
N ASN A 335 24.30 14.91 -5.01
CA ASN A 335 24.39 13.54 -4.49
C ASN A 335 23.06 12.96 -4.02
N ASP A 336 22.10 13.79 -3.61
CA ASP A 336 20.84 13.36 -3.00
C ASP A 336 19.94 12.56 -3.95
N THR A 337 20.01 12.84 -5.24
CA THR A 337 19.20 12.16 -6.27
C THR A 337 20.02 11.19 -7.13
N LYS A 338 21.30 10.98 -6.78
CA LYS A 338 22.17 10.06 -7.49
C LYS A 338 21.84 8.60 -7.13
N GLY A 339 21.72 7.74 -8.14
CA GLY A 339 21.62 6.29 -7.92
C GLY A 339 20.29 5.68 -8.31
N CYS A 340 20.07 4.48 -7.80
CA CYS A 340 18.86 3.69 -8.01
C CYS A 340 17.70 4.19 -7.16
N TYR A 341 16.49 4.18 -7.70
CA TYR A 341 15.28 4.40 -6.93
C TYR A 341 14.28 3.27 -7.14
N GLN A 342 13.44 3.05 -6.16
CA GLN A 342 12.37 2.06 -6.20
C GLN A 342 11.04 2.75 -5.96
N VAL A 343 10.01 2.28 -6.61
CA VAL A 343 8.65 2.75 -6.44
C VAL A 343 7.74 1.57 -6.10
N LEU A 344 7.00 1.72 -5.02
CA LEU A 344 5.86 0.90 -4.69
C LEU A 344 4.62 1.77 -4.75
N ALA A 345 3.62 1.41 -5.53
CA ALA A 345 2.39 2.18 -5.61
C ALA A 345 1.15 1.30 -5.65
N LEU A 346 0.14 1.74 -4.90
CA LEU A 346 -1.23 1.29 -5.00
C LEU A 346 -1.97 2.23 -5.95
N LYS A 347 -2.62 1.67 -6.95
CA LYS A 347 -3.50 2.39 -7.87
C LYS A 347 -4.93 1.93 -7.64
N THR A 348 -5.83 2.85 -7.30
CA THR A 348 -7.25 2.57 -7.07
C THR A 348 -8.06 3.16 -8.19
N SER A 349 -8.76 2.33 -8.96
CA SER A 349 -9.59 2.78 -10.08
C SER A 349 -10.78 3.60 -9.58
N LEU A 350 -10.91 4.83 -10.02
CA LEU A 350 -12.04 5.73 -9.76
C LEU A 350 -13.06 5.67 -10.89
N THR A 351 -12.57 5.57 -12.12
CA THR A 351 -13.34 5.33 -13.34
C THR A 351 -12.58 4.35 -14.23
N ARG A 352 -13.08 4.06 -15.41
CA ARG A 352 -12.39 3.19 -16.38
C ARG A 352 -10.95 3.63 -16.65
N ASN A 353 -10.68 4.93 -16.71
CA ASN A 353 -9.39 5.47 -17.10
C ASN A 353 -8.68 6.26 -16.00
N LEU A 354 -9.44 6.86 -15.07
CA LEU A 354 -8.91 7.65 -13.95
C LEU A 354 -8.70 6.76 -12.74
N TYR A 355 -7.54 6.92 -12.08
CA TYR A 355 -7.23 6.20 -10.83
C TYR A 355 -6.50 7.10 -9.84
N LEU A 356 -6.72 6.84 -8.56
CA LEU A 356 -5.93 7.39 -7.47
C LEU A 356 -4.58 6.65 -7.43
N HIS A 357 -3.49 7.41 -7.30
CA HIS A 357 -2.14 6.89 -7.15
C HIS A 357 -1.61 7.21 -5.76
N ILE A 358 -1.32 6.19 -4.99
CA ILE A 358 -0.69 6.31 -3.68
C ILE A 358 0.58 5.51 -3.74
N GLY A 359 1.69 6.19 -3.92
CA GLY A 359 3.00 5.59 -4.08
C GLY A 359 3.97 6.02 -2.98
N TYR A 360 5.07 5.30 -2.94
CA TYR A 360 6.22 5.60 -2.12
C TYR A 360 7.50 5.37 -2.91
N GLN A 361 8.43 6.32 -2.84
CA GLN A 361 9.75 6.20 -3.43
C GLN A 361 10.80 5.92 -2.37
N LEU A 362 11.63 4.91 -2.62
CA LEU A 362 12.85 4.60 -1.88
C LEU A 362 14.06 4.99 -2.73
N GLN A 363 15.17 5.28 -2.09
CA GLN A 363 16.47 5.47 -2.72
C GLN A 363 17.39 4.32 -2.29
N ASN A 364 18.15 3.75 -3.23
CA ASN A 364 19.15 2.71 -2.97
C ASN A 364 18.65 1.51 -2.15
N PHE A 365 17.36 1.15 -2.27
CA PHE A 365 16.67 0.04 -1.58
C PHE A 365 16.51 0.17 -0.07
N HIS A 366 17.03 1.21 0.56
CA HIS A 366 16.96 1.36 2.02
C HIS A 366 16.61 2.77 2.49
N ASP A 367 16.90 3.80 1.70
CA ASP A 367 16.67 5.18 2.13
C ASP A 367 15.24 5.62 1.84
N PRO A 368 14.43 5.90 2.87
CA PRO A 368 13.11 6.47 2.69
C PRO A 368 13.21 7.83 2.00
N ASN A 369 12.42 8.05 0.94
CA ASN A 369 12.46 9.33 0.24
C ASN A 369 11.15 10.13 0.46
N HIS A 370 10.07 9.82 -0.25
CA HIS A 370 8.81 10.57 -0.12
C HIS A 370 7.59 9.78 -0.58
N LEU A 371 6.43 10.24 -0.15
CA LEU A 371 5.14 9.80 -0.67
C LEU A 371 4.91 10.35 -2.08
N MET A 372 4.10 9.63 -2.87
CA MET A 372 3.67 10.01 -4.21
C MET A 372 2.14 9.95 -4.23
N LEU A 373 1.50 11.03 -3.77
CA LEU A 373 0.04 11.12 -3.69
C LEU A 373 -0.50 11.86 -4.90
N GLY A 374 -1.31 11.23 -5.73
CA GLY A 374 -1.73 11.85 -6.96
C GLY A 374 -2.82 11.13 -7.72
N LEU A 375 -3.00 11.54 -8.95
CA LEU A 375 -3.95 10.98 -9.89
C LEU A 375 -3.22 10.47 -11.13
N GLY A 376 -3.74 9.40 -11.70
CA GLY A 376 -3.25 8.86 -12.95
C GLY A 376 -4.37 8.68 -13.96
N TRP A 377 -4.03 8.93 -15.23
CA TRP A 377 -4.92 8.68 -16.35
C TRP A 377 -4.32 7.61 -17.27
N ARG A 378 -5.16 6.65 -17.67
CA ARG A 378 -4.76 5.54 -18.56
C ARG A 378 -5.37 5.71 -19.93
N PHE A 379 -4.51 5.86 -20.93
CA PHE A 379 -4.87 5.88 -22.35
C PHE A 379 -4.83 4.46 -22.92
N ASN A 380 -5.61 4.21 -23.97
CA ASN A 380 -5.74 2.92 -24.65
C ASN A 380 -6.06 1.76 -23.67
N ASN A 381 -6.93 2.05 -22.70
CA ASN A 381 -7.38 1.04 -21.74
C ASN A 381 -8.44 0.14 -22.38
N ARG A 382 -8.06 -1.09 -22.74
CA ARG A 382 -8.95 -2.10 -23.32
C ARG A 382 -9.52 -3.08 -22.29
N ARG A 383 -9.28 -2.82 -21.01
CA ARG A 383 -9.76 -3.69 -19.93
C ARG A 383 -11.24 -3.48 -19.71
N THR A 384 -11.93 -4.59 -19.38
CA THR A 384 -13.29 -4.55 -18.87
C THR A 384 -13.17 -4.10 -17.40
N GLY A 385 -13.58 -2.88 -17.11
CA GLY A 385 -13.58 -2.35 -15.75
C GLY A 385 -14.86 -2.69 -15.01
N MET A 386 -14.86 -2.42 -13.71
CA MET A 386 -16.07 -2.47 -12.87
C MET A 386 -16.99 -1.26 -13.12
N PHE A 387 -16.50 -0.23 -13.81
CA PHE A 387 -17.19 1.04 -14.08
C PHE A 387 -17.33 1.28 -15.57
#